data_b5d4b9ef93e90ea98062b6c66b15bba5
#
_entry.id   b5d4b9ef93e90ea98062b6c66b15bba5
#
_cell.length_a   1.000
_cell.length_b   1.000
_cell.length_c   1.000
_cell.angle_alpha   90.00
_cell.angle_beta   90.00
_cell.angle_gamma   90.00
#
_symmetry.space_group_name_H-M   'P 1'
#
loop_
_entity.id
_entity.type
_entity.pdbx_description
1 polymer ?
#
loop_
_entity_poly.entity_id
_entity_poly.type
_entity_poly.pdbx_seq_one_letter_code
_entity_poly.pdbx_strand_id
1 'polypeptide(L)'
;MHINLTSGGVASAVSLFRLVERFPREEIVSLFCDTKMEDEDLYRFNADFARATGIPLTTIADGRDPWQVFFDEKYLGNSLVDPCSRILKRSISNRFIREQFTPENCTRYVGFYLDESDRLRTLTERLLPWKVESALHWKPAMCEADARRFLVEKGIRLPRLYALGFGHNNCGGFCIKAGHAHFERLLLTMPERYAYHEAKEQEIREYLQKDVSILRDRTDGKSKPLTLKAFRERVQAGLAVPGLFDGMTGCSCFADSDPA
;
A
#
# COMPACT_ATOMS: atom_id res chain seq x y z
N MET A 1 -15.58 -16.40 -10.46
CA MET A 1 -14.40 -15.56 -10.78
C MET A 1 -13.56 -15.34 -9.53
N HIS A 2 -12.25 -15.27 -9.66
CA HIS A 2 -11.27 -15.11 -8.58
C HIS A 2 -10.49 -13.82 -8.81
N ILE A 3 -10.76 -12.77 -8.03
CA ILE A 3 -10.17 -11.44 -8.23
C ILE A 3 -9.01 -11.28 -7.25
N ASN A 4 -7.78 -11.34 -7.73
CA ASN A 4 -6.60 -11.01 -6.94
C ASN A 4 -6.42 -9.50 -6.88
N LEU A 5 -6.57 -8.90 -5.69
CA LEU A 5 -6.30 -7.48 -5.47
C LEU A 5 -4.79 -7.27 -5.38
N THR A 6 -4.19 -6.98 -6.53
CA THR A 6 -2.74 -6.84 -6.67
C THR A 6 -2.28 -5.48 -6.19
N SER A 7 -1.46 -5.47 -5.15
CA SER A 7 -0.87 -4.22 -4.60
C SER A 7 0.54 -3.91 -5.13
N GLY A 8 1.15 -4.84 -5.88
CA GLY A 8 2.57 -4.76 -6.25
C GLY A 8 3.53 -5.21 -5.14
N GLY A 9 3.02 -5.78 -4.06
CA GLY A 9 3.82 -6.36 -2.97
C GLY A 9 3.93 -7.89 -3.07
N VAL A 10 4.87 -8.47 -2.30
CA VAL A 10 5.16 -9.91 -2.24
C VAL A 10 3.91 -10.74 -1.98
N ALA A 11 3.11 -10.36 -0.97
CA ALA A 11 1.93 -11.12 -0.59
C ALA A 11 0.90 -11.23 -1.72
N SER A 12 0.63 -10.16 -2.45
CA SER A 12 -0.33 -10.17 -3.56
C SER A 12 0.19 -10.95 -4.78
N ALA A 13 1.51 -10.95 -5.02
CA ALA A 13 2.12 -11.77 -6.06
C ALA A 13 2.00 -13.27 -5.74
N VAL A 14 2.35 -13.69 -4.50
CA VAL A 14 2.20 -15.08 -4.06
C VAL A 14 0.74 -15.52 -4.07
N SER A 15 -0.19 -14.64 -3.68
CA SER A 15 -1.62 -14.91 -3.79
C SER A 15 -2.00 -15.30 -5.23
N LEU A 16 -1.51 -14.57 -6.23
CA LEU A 16 -1.78 -14.90 -7.64
C LEU A 16 -1.21 -16.27 -8.05
N PHE A 17 0.02 -16.60 -7.66
CA PHE A 17 0.59 -17.93 -7.91
C PHE A 17 -0.28 -19.03 -7.32
N ARG A 18 -0.76 -18.88 -6.09
CA ARG A 18 -1.59 -19.87 -5.43
C ARG A 18 -2.99 -20.01 -6.07
N LEU A 19 -3.51 -18.91 -6.62
CA LEU A 19 -4.76 -18.96 -7.40
C LEU A 19 -4.58 -19.80 -8.67
N VAL A 20 -3.51 -19.57 -9.42
CA VAL A 20 -3.20 -20.32 -10.66
C VAL A 20 -2.96 -21.81 -10.41
N GLU A 21 -2.46 -22.19 -9.23
CA GLU A 21 -2.30 -23.60 -8.83
C GLU A 21 -3.65 -24.29 -8.53
N ARG A 22 -4.70 -23.53 -8.25
CA ARG A 22 -5.98 -24.05 -7.76
C ARG A 22 -7.15 -23.88 -8.72
N PHE A 23 -7.12 -22.84 -9.55
CA PHE A 23 -8.23 -22.46 -10.40
C PHE A 23 -7.81 -22.33 -11.87
N PRO A 24 -8.74 -22.53 -12.81
CA PRO A 24 -8.50 -22.24 -14.22
C PRO A 24 -8.11 -20.76 -14.44
N ARG A 25 -7.16 -20.52 -15.34
CA ARG A 25 -6.65 -19.15 -15.59
C ARG A 25 -7.71 -18.19 -16.07
N GLU A 26 -8.65 -18.66 -16.88
CA GLU A 26 -9.80 -17.91 -17.41
C GLU A 26 -10.77 -17.42 -16.33
N GLU A 27 -10.71 -18.01 -15.13
CA GLU A 27 -11.51 -17.59 -13.98
C GLU A 27 -10.77 -16.62 -13.06
N ILE A 28 -9.52 -16.23 -13.38
CA ILE A 28 -8.68 -15.39 -12.54
C ILE A 28 -8.51 -14.00 -13.17
N VAL A 29 -8.74 -12.96 -12.37
CA VAL A 29 -8.43 -11.57 -12.72
C VAL A 29 -7.41 -11.03 -11.72
N SER A 30 -6.27 -10.52 -12.21
CA SER A 30 -5.28 -9.83 -11.39
C SER A 30 -5.51 -8.32 -11.52
N LEU A 31 -6.14 -7.70 -10.53
CA LEU A 31 -6.56 -6.31 -10.54
C LEU A 31 -5.56 -5.43 -9.81
N PHE A 32 -4.94 -4.49 -10.53
CA PHE A 32 -3.99 -3.52 -10.01
C PHE A 32 -4.55 -2.09 -10.11
N CYS A 33 -4.52 -1.35 -9.00
CA CYS A 33 -4.87 0.07 -8.95
C CYS A 33 -3.59 0.91 -9.00
N ASP A 34 -3.32 1.52 -10.15
CA ASP A 34 -2.15 2.37 -10.33
C ASP A 34 -2.39 3.77 -9.74
N THR A 35 -1.61 4.14 -8.73
CA THR A 35 -1.71 5.45 -8.06
C THR A 35 -0.92 6.55 -8.75
N LYS A 36 -0.25 6.27 -9.86
CA LYS A 36 0.65 7.20 -10.58
C LYS A 36 1.86 7.69 -9.75
N MET A 37 2.08 7.10 -8.57
CA MET A 37 3.21 7.44 -7.70
C MET A 37 3.96 6.19 -7.23
N GLU A 38 3.76 5.06 -7.90
CA GLU A 38 4.46 3.83 -7.56
C GLU A 38 5.95 3.90 -7.93
N ASP A 39 6.74 3.01 -7.34
CA ASP A 39 8.14 2.85 -7.72
C ASP A 39 8.26 2.20 -9.10
N GLU A 40 9.20 2.63 -9.93
CA GLU A 40 9.41 2.06 -11.27
C GLU A 40 9.67 0.55 -11.23
N ASP A 41 10.39 0.08 -10.21
CA ASP A 41 10.66 -1.35 -10.03
C ASP A 41 9.42 -2.16 -9.64
N LEU A 42 8.36 -1.50 -9.14
CA LEU A 42 7.06 -2.15 -8.92
C LEU A 42 6.44 -2.60 -10.24
N TYR A 43 6.51 -1.78 -11.29
CA TYR A 43 5.96 -2.16 -12.60
C TYR A 43 6.75 -3.33 -13.22
N ARG A 44 8.08 -3.34 -13.08
CA ARG A 44 8.91 -4.50 -13.47
C ARG A 44 8.47 -5.76 -12.71
N PHE A 45 8.33 -5.68 -11.38
CA PHE A 45 7.91 -6.79 -10.53
C PHE A 45 6.52 -7.31 -10.94
N ASN A 46 5.57 -6.40 -11.17
CA ASN A 46 4.24 -6.75 -11.65
C ASN A 46 4.30 -7.49 -13.01
N ALA A 47 5.12 -7.03 -13.94
CA ALA A 47 5.31 -7.68 -15.24
C ALA A 47 5.96 -9.07 -15.11
N ASP A 48 6.91 -9.24 -14.19
CA ASP A 48 7.60 -10.51 -13.97
C ASP A 48 6.65 -11.59 -13.44
N PHE A 49 5.87 -11.33 -12.40
CA PHE A 49 4.95 -12.34 -11.89
C PHE A 49 3.73 -12.54 -12.82
N ALA A 50 3.26 -11.51 -13.52
CA ALA A 50 2.22 -11.68 -14.54
C ALA A 50 2.68 -12.63 -15.65
N ARG A 51 3.90 -12.48 -16.15
CA ARG A 51 4.50 -13.38 -17.12
C ARG A 51 4.67 -14.80 -16.58
N ALA A 52 5.17 -14.93 -15.35
CA ALA A 52 5.40 -16.24 -14.73
C ALA A 52 4.10 -17.00 -14.42
N THR A 53 3.02 -16.32 -14.09
CA THR A 53 1.70 -16.94 -13.85
C THR A 53 0.88 -17.12 -15.12
N GLY A 54 1.20 -16.41 -16.20
CA GLY A 54 0.40 -16.36 -17.41
C GLY A 54 -0.91 -15.58 -17.27
N ILE A 55 -1.09 -14.82 -16.16
CA ILE A 55 -2.25 -13.97 -15.91
C ILE A 55 -1.90 -12.52 -16.20
N PRO A 56 -2.49 -11.89 -17.21
CA PRO A 56 -2.26 -10.48 -17.48
C PRO A 56 -2.80 -9.59 -16.35
N LEU A 57 -2.12 -8.46 -16.14
CA LEU A 57 -2.55 -7.49 -15.14
C LEU A 57 -3.67 -6.62 -15.72
N THR A 58 -4.82 -6.63 -15.07
CA THR A 58 -5.88 -5.66 -15.32
C THR A 58 -5.56 -4.40 -14.52
N THR A 59 -5.04 -3.37 -15.20
CA THR A 59 -4.65 -2.12 -14.54
C THR A 59 -5.75 -1.08 -14.70
N ILE A 60 -6.19 -0.52 -13.57
CA ILE A 60 -7.12 0.61 -13.50
C ILE A 60 -6.46 1.77 -12.76
N ALA A 61 -6.87 2.98 -13.07
CA ALA A 61 -6.38 4.19 -12.40
C ALA A 61 -7.50 5.22 -12.28
N ASP A 62 -7.47 6.01 -11.23
CA ASP A 62 -8.32 7.21 -11.08
C ASP A 62 -7.86 8.33 -12.04
N GLY A 63 -6.56 8.38 -12.30
CA GLY A 63 -5.92 9.40 -13.12
C GLY A 63 -5.11 10.40 -12.31
N ARG A 64 -5.46 10.59 -11.03
CA ARG A 64 -4.74 11.43 -10.08
C ARG A 64 -3.65 10.66 -9.35
N ASP A 65 -2.66 11.38 -8.86
CA ASP A 65 -1.72 10.90 -7.87
C ASP A 65 -2.19 11.22 -6.43
N PRO A 66 -1.54 10.68 -5.38
CA PRO A 66 -1.89 10.97 -4.00
C PRO A 66 -1.87 12.46 -3.63
N TRP A 67 -0.96 13.26 -4.18
CA TRP A 67 -0.91 14.69 -3.88
C TRP A 67 -2.07 15.45 -4.49
N GLN A 68 -2.45 15.12 -5.73
CA GLN A 68 -3.64 15.68 -6.36
C GLN A 68 -4.90 15.37 -5.54
N VAL A 69 -5.01 14.14 -5.01
CA VAL A 69 -6.10 13.79 -4.09
C VAL A 69 -6.07 14.63 -2.81
N PHE A 70 -4.89 14.87 -2.22
CA PHE A 70 -4.80 15.69 -1.00
C PHE A 70 -5.22 17.14 -1.25
N PHE A 71 -4.88 17.71 -2.40
CA PHE A 71 -5.33 19.05 -2.81
C PHE A 71 -6.86 19.11 -3.01
N ASP A 72 -7.43 18.13 -3.73
CA ASP A 72 -8.87 18.06 -4.02
C ASP A 72 -9.68 17.87 -2.74
N GLU A 73 -9.26 16.96 -1.86
CA GLU A 73 -9.90 16.69 -0.57
C GLU A 73 -9.60 17.76 0.49
N LYS A 74 -8.75 18.73 0.18
CA LYS A 74 -8.27 19.79 1.11
C LYS A 74 -7.80 19.23 2.44
N TYR A 75 -7.06 18.14 2.36
CA TYR A 75 -6.62 17.37 3.52
C TYR A 75 -5.14 17.03 3.46
N LEU A 76 -4.42 17.31 4.56
CA LEU A 76 -3.11 16.74 4.84
C LEU A 76 -3.04 16.38 6.33
N GLY A 77 -2.53 15.21 6.66
CA GLY A 77 -2.30 14.80 8.03
C GLY A 77 -1.99 13.31 8.14
N ASN A 78 -1.31 12.94 9.21
CA ASN A 78 -1.10 11.56 9.60
C ASN A 78 -2.19 11.14 10.58
N SER A 79 -3.18 10.43 10.09
CA SER A 79 -4.30 9.93 10.87
C SER A 79 -4.77 8.58 10.33
N LEU A 80 -5.84 8.05 10.91
CA LEU A 80 -6.51 6.87 10.36
C LEU A 80 -7.18 7.13 9.01
N VAL A 81 -7.31 8.40 8.62
CA VAL A 81 -7.91 8.82 7.34
C VAL A 81 -6.84 8.80 6.25
N ASP A 82 -7.06 8.03 5.19
CA ASP A 82 -6.19 7.89 4.04
C ASP A 82 -6.94 8.14 2.72
N PRO A 83 -7.26 9.40 2.38
CA PRO A 83 -8.05 9.72 1.20
C PRO A 83 -7.44 9.16 -0.09
N CYS A 84 -6.10 9.10 -0.19
CA CYS A 84 -5.43 8.49 -1.33
C CYS A 84 -5.78 7.00 -1.50
N SER A 85 -5.72 6.19 -0.43
CA SER A 85 -6.08 4.77 -0.52
C SER A 85 -7.58 4.59 -0.77
N ARG A 86 -8.42 5.40 -0.14
CA ARG A 86 -9.87 5.37 -0.36
C ARG A 86 -10.21 5.62 -1.83
N ILE A 87 -9.70 6.69 -2.40
CA ILE A 87 -10.06 7.14 -3.75
C ILE A 87 -9.32 6.33 -4.80
N LEU A 88 -7.98 6.25 -4.72
CA LEU A 88 -7.14 5.69 -5.77
C LEU A 88 -7.09 4.16 -5.79
N LYS A 89 -7.56 3.49 -4.72
CA LYS A 89 -7.51 2.02 -4.63
C LYS A 89 -8.89 1.45 -4.31
N ARG A 90 -9.46 1.71 -3.12
CA ARG A 90 -10.70 1.05 -2.68
C ARG A 90 -11.92 1.40 -3.54
N SER A 91 -12.14 2.68 -3.79
CA SER A 91 -13.32 3.12 -4.56
C SER A 91 -13.29 2.63 -6.00
N ILE A 92 -12.15 2.76 -6.69
CA ILE A 92 -12.05 2.32 -8.10
C ILE A 92 -12.09 0.81 -8.24
N SER A 93 -11.43 0.04 -7.35
CA SER A 93 -11.50 -1.42 -7.38
C SER A 93 -12.90 -1.94 -7.06
N ASN A 94 -13.58 -1.33 -6.07
CA ASN A 94 -14.95 -1.70 -5.74
C ASN A 94 -15.91 -1.40 -6.90
N ARG A 95 -15.77 -0.24 -7.56
CA ARG A 95 -16.56 0.10 -8.75
C ARG A 95 -16.34 -0.91 -9.86
N PHE A 96 -15.09 -1.17 -10.24
CA PHE A 96 -14.74 -2.16 -11.27
C PHE A 96 -15.36 -3.53 -10.99
N ILE A 97 -15.26 -4.01 -9.74
CA ILE A 97 -15.78 -5.33 -9.37
C ILE A 97 -17.31 -5.36 -9.43
N ARG A 98 -18.00 -4.32 -8.93
CA ARG A 98 -19.46 -4.25 -8.94
C ARG A 98 -20.08 -4.09 -10.33
N GLU A 99 -19.34 -3.48 -11.27
CA GLU A 99 -19.78 -3.34 -12.66
C GLU A 99 -19.72 -4.65 -13.45
N GLN A 100 -18.85 -5.59 -13.06
CA GLN A 100 -18.58 -6.80 -13.84
C GLN A 100 -18.99 -8.09 -13.15
N PHE A 101 -19.17 -8.09 -11.83
CA PHE A 101 -19.39 -9.30 -11.04
C PHE A 101 -20.48 -9.10 -10.00
N THR A 102 -20.98 -10.23 -9.47
CA THR A 102 -21.92 -10.28 -8.34
C THR A 102 -21.30 -11.01 -7.15
N PRO A 103 -21.82 -10.84 -5.93
CA PRO A 103 -21.31 -11.54 -4.75
C PRO A 103 -21.34 -13.07 -4.86
N GLU A 104 -22.27 -13.61 -5.66
CA GLU A 104 -22.47 -15.06 -5.84
C GLU A 104 -21.42 -15.67 -6.76
N ASN A 105 -20.91 -14.89 -7.74
CA ASN A 105 -19.99 -15.40 -8.76
C ASN A 105 -18.54 -14.93 -8.61
N CYS A 106 -18.23 -14.17 -7.54
CA CYS A 106 -16.92 -13.57 -7.35
C CYS A 106 -16.37 -13.74 -5.92
N THR A 107 -15.11 -14.17 -5.82
CA THR A 107 -14.33 -14.14 -4.59
C THR A 107 -13.15 -13.18 -4.76
N ARG A 108 -12.96 -12.28 -3.80
CA ARG A 108 -11.86 -11.32 -3.77
C ARG A 108 -10.72 -11.87 -2.93
N TYR A 109 -9.50 -11.79 -3.43
CA TYR A 109 -8.30 -12.25 -2.73
C TYR A 109 -7.42 -11.07 -2.37
N VAL A 110 -7.04 -11.00 -1.09
CA VAL A 110 -6.10 -10.00 -0.54
C VAL A 110 -4.84 -10.68 -0.07
N GLY A 111 -3.71 -9.98 -0.19
CA GLY A 111 -2.41 -10.48 0.25
C GLY A 111 -2.18 -10.22 1.74
N PHE A 112 -2.92 -10.92 2.61
CA PHE A 112 -2.72 -10.89 4.06
C PHE A 112 -2.09 -12.19 4.53
N TYR A 113 -1.06 -12.07 5.37
CA TYR A 113 -0.42 -13.21 6.03
C TYR A 113 -1.28 -13.73 7.19
N LEU A 114 -0.90 -14.89 7.75
CA LEU A 114 -1.68 -15.53 8.80
C LEU A 114 -1.77 -14.68 10.09
N ASP A 115 -0.72 -13.95 10.42
CA ASP A 115 -0.67 -13.01 11.54
C ASP A 115 -1.54 -11.75 11.33
N GLU A 116 -2.07 -11.54 10.11
CA GLU A 116 -3.03 -10.49 9.78
C GLU A 116 -4.49 -11.00 9.73
N SER A 117 -4.78 -12.13 10.37
CA SER A 117 -6.12 -12.78 10.35
C SER A 117 -7.23 -11.87 10.86
N ASP A 118 -6.97 -11.03 11.85
CA ASP A 118 -7.95 -10.06 12.36
C ASP A 118 -8.30 -8.98 11.32
N ARG A 119 -7.32 -8.57 10.52
CA ARG A 119 -7.55 -7.64 9.40
C ARG A 119 -8.40 -8.28 8.32
N LEU A 120 -8.13 -9.56 7.99
CA LEU A 120 -8.94 -10.31 7.04
C LEU A 120 -10.38 -10.45 7.51
N ARG A 121 -10.59 -10.80 8.80
CA ARG A 121 -11.92 -10.90 9.40
C ARG A 121 -12.69 -9.59 9.30
N THR A 122 -12.09 -8.49 9.74
CA THR A 122 -12.71 -7.16 9.68
C THR A 122 -13.07 -6.76 8.25
N LEU A 123 -12.18 -7.03 7.28
CA LEU A 123 -12.44 -6.74 5.88
C LEU A 123 -13.59 -7.60 5.32
N THR A 124 -13.64 -8.89 5.67
CA THR A 124 -14.69 -9.81 5.24
C THR A 124 -16.06 -9.36 5.76
N GLU A 125 -16.16 -9.02 7.04
CA GLU A 125 -17.40 -8.53 7.66
C GLU A 125 -17.90 -7.26 6.99
N ARG A 126 -17.00 -6.32 6.69
CA ARG A 126 -17.33 -5.03 6.08
C ARG A 126 -17.78 -5.16 4.63
N LEU A 127 -17.24 -6.13 3.90
CA LEU A 127 -17.54 -6.31 2.48
C LEU A 127 -18.69 -7.26 2.20
N LEU A 128 -19.37 -7.76 3.22
CA LEU A 128 -20.58 -8.58 3.01
C LEU A 128 -21.56 -7.89 2.03
N PRO A 129 -22.20 -8.62 1.12
CA PRO A 129 -22.19 -10.08 0.97
C PRO A 129 -21.03 -10.64 0.10
N TRP A 130 -20.03 -9.83 -0.26
CA TRP A 130 -18.89 -10.26 -1.08
C TRP A 130 -17.97 -11.19 -0.30
N LYS A 131 -17.56 -12.29 -0.91
CA LYS A 131 -16.56 -13.19 -0.35
C LYS A 131 -15.17 -12.56 -0.43
N VAL A 132 -14.44 -12.61 0.69
CA VAL A 132 -13.06 -12.15 0.77
C VAL A 132 -12.20 -13.22 1.43
N GLU A 133 -11.09 -13.57 0.79
CA GLU A 133 -10.16 -14.58 1.27
C GLU A 133 -8.70 -14.10 1.16
N SER A 134 -7.81 -14.78 1.88
CA SER A 134 -6.38 -14.73 1.61
C SER A 134 -5.88 -16.10 1.18
N ALA A 135 -5.32 -16.18 -0.03
CA ALA A 135 -4.72 -17.42 -0.50
C ALA A 135 -3.49 -17.83 0.33
N LEU A 136 -2.86 -16.90 1.07
CA LEU A 136 -1.73 -17.19 1.94
C LEU A 136 -2.13 -17.96 3.22
N HIS A 137 -3.43 -17.98 3.57
CA HIS A 137 -3.96 -18.79 4.68
C HIS A 137 -4.23 -20.24 4.29
N TRP A 138 -4.25 -20.58 2.99
CA TRP A 138 -4.43 -21.97 2.56
C TRP A 138 -3.24 -22.84 3.01
N LYS A 139 -3.48 -24.12 3.24
CA LYS A 139 -2.42 -25.06 3.64
C LYS A 139 -1.49 -25.41 2.46
N PRO A 140 -0.17 -25.38 2.65
CA PRO A 140 0.52 -24.83 3.80
C PRO A 140 0.39 -23.30 3.86
N ALA A 141 0.07 -22.75 5.04
CA ALA A 141 0.01 -21.30 5.22
C ALA A 141 1.42 -20.68 5.07
N MET A 142 1.48 -19.45 4.58
CA MET A 142 2.75 -18.77 4.34
C MET A 142 2.88 -17.52 5.19
N CYS A 143 4.02 -17.37 5.87
CA CYS A 143 4.45 -16.11 6.44
C CYS A 143 5.21 -15.26 5.39
N GLU A 144 5.59 -14.03 5.75
CA GLU A 144 6.31 -13.15 4.82
C GLU A 144 7.64 -13.76 4.34
N ALA A 145 8.39 -14.41 5.22
CA ALA A 145 9.68 -15.03 4.87
C ALA A 145 9.49 -16.17 3.85
N ASP A 146 8.46 -16.99 4.04
CA ASP A 146 8.12 -18.06 3.10
C ASP A 146 7.69 -17.52 1.74
N ALA A 147 6.87 -16.46 1.74
CA ALA A 147 6.41 -15.80 0.53
C ALA A 147 7.56 -15.19 -0.28
N ARG A 148 8.53 -14.54 0.40
CA ARG A 148 9.74 -14.02 -0.23
C ARG A 148 10.59 -15.15 -0.85
N ARG A 149 10.82 -16.21 -0.10
CA ARG A 149 11.56 -17.40 -0.57
C ARG A 149 10.87 -18.02 -1.78
N PHE A 150 9.57 -18.23 -1.72
CA PHE A 150 8.77 -18.77 -2.81
C PHE A 150 8.97 -17.99 -4.12
N LEU A 151 8.90 -16.66 -4.08
CA LEU A 151 9.10 -15.84 -5.28
C LEU A 151 10.53 -15.96 -5.83
N VAL A 152 11.53 -15.99 -4.96
CA VAL A 152 12.93 -16.16 -5.38
C VAL A 152 13.13 -17.54 -6.04
N GLU A 153 12.56 -18.61 -5.50
CA GLU A 153 12.56 -19.96 -6.07
C GLU A 153 11.85 -20.02 -7.44
N LYS A 154 10.82 -19.18 -7.66
CA LYS A 154 10.18 -18.99 -8.96
C LYS A 154 10.99 -18.11 -9.93
N GLY A 155 12.18 -17.66 -9.54
CA GLY A 155 13.01 -16.77 -10.35
C GLY A 155 12.55 -15.32 -10.40
N ILE A 156 11.67 -14.91 -9.49
CA ILE A 156 11.15 -13.54 -9.42
C ILE A 156 12.04 -12.69 -8.52
N ARG A 157 12.69 -11.67 -9.08
CA ARG A 157 13.44 -10.70 -8.30
C ARG A 157 12.49 -9.82 -7.48
N LEU A 158 12.69 -9.78 -6.16
CA LEU A 158 11.89 -8.96 -5.25
C LEU A 158 12.03 -7.46 -5.58
N PRO A 159 10.99 -6.66 -5.27
CA PRO A 159 11.05 -5.20 -5.44
C PRO A 159 12.20 -4.55 -4.67
N ARG A 160 12.82 -3.52 -5.29
CA ARG A 160 13.98 -2.83 -4.71
C ARG A 160 13.71 -2.16 -3.37
N LEU A 161 12.47 -1.72 -3.12
CA LEU A 161 12.14 -1.06 -1.84
C LEU A 161 12.36 -1.99 -0.64
N TYR A 162 12.15 -3.31 -0.78
CA TYR A 162 12.48 -4.26 0.29
C TYR A 162 13.99 -4.32 0.58
N ALA A 163 14.84 -4.24 -0.45
CA ALA A 163 16.29 -4.19 -0.28
C ALA A 163 16.75 -2.88 0.38
N LEU A 164 16.01 -1.80 0.16
CA LEU A 164 16.22 -0.51 0.84
C LEU A 164 15.62 -0.50 2.26
N GLY A 165 15.02 -1.61 2.72
CA GLY A 165 14.51 -1.79 4.08
C GLY A 165 13.07 -1.29 4.30
N PHE A 166 12.32 -0.95 3.24
CA PHE A 166 10.90 -0.60 3.39
C PHE A 166 10.07 -1.85 3.71
N GLY A 167 9.06 -1.69 4.58
CA GLY A 167 8.16 -2.78 4.95
C GLY A 167 7.13 -3.14 3.86
N HIS A 168 6.92 -2.26 2.88
CA HIS A 168 6.00 -2.49 1.76
C HIS A 168 6.49 -1.81 0.49
N ASN A 169 5.95 -2.22 -0.67
CA ASN A 169 6.36 -1.75 -2.00
C ASN A 169 5.33 -0.78 -2.63
N ASN A 170 4.57 -0.02 -1.84
CA ASN A 170 3.53 0.87 -2.37
C ASN A 170 3.98 2.33 -2.43
N CYS A 171 3.37 3.07 -3.35
CA CYS A 171 3.51 4.52 -3.49
C CYS A 171 4.97 4.99 -3.54
N GLY A 172 5.86 4.18 -4.11
CA GLY A 172 7.26 4.54 -4.28
C GLY A 172 8.02 4.81 -2.98
N GLY A 173 7.65 4.19 -1.87
CA GLY A 173 8.25 4.45 -0.57
C GLY A 173 7.67 5.66 0.17
N PHE A 174 6.65 6.32 -0.38
CA PHE A 174 5.89 7.34 0.33
C PHE A 174 4.59 6.76 0.89
N CYS A 175 4.27 7.07 2.14
CA CYS A 175 2.97 6.74 2.72
C CYS A 175 2.56 7.80 3.75
N ILE A 176 1.39 8.44 3.55
CA ILE A 176 0.87 9.45 4.48
C ILE A 176 0.60 8.90 5.89
N LYS A 177 0.44 7.58 6.02
CA LYS A 177 0.22 6.90 7.31
C LYS A 177 1.52 6.44 7.97
N ALA A 178 2.67 6.61 7.31
CA ALA A 178 3.94 6.14 7.84
C ALA A 178 4.47 7.03 8.97
N GLY A 179 5.27 6.43 9.85
CA GLY A 179 5.93 7.11 10.98
C GLY A 179 7.32 7.63 10.64
N HIS A 180 8.01 8.10 11.67
CA HIS A 180 9.32 8.76 11.56
C HIS A 180 10.39 7.85 10.94
N ALA A 181 10.52 6.59 11.39
CA ALA A 181 11.52 5.65 10.87
C ALA A 181 11.36 5.39 9.37
N HIS A 182 10.14 5.37 8.87
CA HIS A 182 9.87 5.22 7.45
C HIS A 182 10.34 6.44 6.64
N PHE A 183 10.03 7.66 7.12
CA PHE A 183 10.45 8.90 6.46
C PHE A 183 11.96 9.15 6.60
N GLU A 184 12.59 8.73 7.70
CA GLU A 184 14.05 8.73 7.85
C GLU A 184 14.68 7.80 6.82
N ARG A 185 14.15 6.60 6.65
CA ARG A 185 14.59 5.67 5.60
C ARG A 185 14.44 6.27 4.21
N LEU A 186 13.30 6.89 3.91
CA LEU A 186 13.07 7.57 2.63
C LEU A 186 14.12 8.68 2.41
N LEU A 187 14.40 9.48 3.44
CA LEU A 187 15.42 10.55 3.38
C LEU A 187 16.82 9.99 3.09
N LEU A 188 17.20 8.89 3.77
CA LEU A 188 18.55 8.33 3.67
C LEU A 188 18.75 7.50 2.38
N THR A 189 17.73 6.83 1.89
CA THR A 189 17.85 5.91 0.74
C THR A 189 17.38 6.50 -0.58
N MET A 190 16.47 7.47 -0.55
CA MET A 190 15.86 8.08 -1.74
C MET A 190 15.70 9.61 -1.54
N PRO A 191 16.82 10.37 -1.35
CA PRO A 191 16.77 11.77 -0.95
C PRO A 191 16.04 12.68 -1.96
N GLU A 192 16.15 12.43 -3.25
CA GLU A 192 15.43 13.20 -4.28
C GLU A 192 13.92 13.02 -4.16
N ARG A 193 13.48 11.79 -3.89
CA ARG A 193 12.06 11.49 -3.67
C ARG A 193 11.56 12.13 -2.37
N TYR A 194 12.39 12.11 -1.32
CA TYR A 194 12.08 12.82 -0.08
C TYR A 194 11.90 14.32 -0.34
N ALA A 195 12.84 14.96 -1.05
CA ALA A 195 12.77 16.38 -1.40
C ALA A 195 11.51 16.73 -2.20
N TYR A 196 11.11 15.87 -3.13
CA TYR A 196 9.85 16.03 -3.85
C TYR A 196 8.64 16.08 -2.89
N HIS A 197 8.56 15.15 -1.93
CA HIS A 197 7.47 15.12 -0.96
C HIS A 197 7.52 16.26 0.04
N GLU A 198 8.72 16.73 0.43
CA GLU A 198 8.92 17.92 1.25
C GLU A 198 8.37 19.17 0.55
N ALA A 199 8.67 19.34 -0.74
CA ALA A 199 8.14 20.44 -1.54
C ALA A 199 6.62 20.39 -1.65
N LYS A 200 6.05 19.20 -1.93
CA LYS A 200 4.61 19.00 -2.01
C LYS A 200 3.88 19.24 -0.68
N GLU A 201 4.48 18.85 0.43
CA GLU A 201 3.95 19.20 1.76
C GLU A 201 3.89 20.71 1.96
N GLN A 202 4.91 21.44 1.56
CA GLN A 202 4.92 22.89 1.66
C GLN A 202 3.86 23.54 0.77
N GLU A 203 3.74 23.10 -0.49
CA GLU A 203 2.71 23.58 -1.43
C GLU A 203 1.29 23.43 -0.85
N ILE A 204 0.94 22.27 -0.31
CA ILE A 204 -0.40 22.07 0.25
C ILE A 204 -0.64 22.84 1.55
N ARG A 205 0.39 23.04 2.37
CA ARG A 205 0.30 23.91 3.58
C ARG A 205 -0.06 25.34 3.19
N GLU A 206 0.61 25.88 2.16
CA GLU A 206 0.33 27.21 1.60
C GLU A 206 -1.07 27.27 0.99
N TYR A 207 -1.46 26.26 0.23
CA TYR A 207 -2.81 26.18 -0.34
C TYR A 207 -3.91 26.15 0.73
N LEU A 208 -3.73 25.36 1.78
CA LEU A 208 -4.73 25.22 2.85
C LEU A 208 -4.71 26.39 3.84
N GLN A 209 -3.66 27.19 3.89
CA GLN A 209 -3.42 28.22 4.92
C GLN A 209 -3.55 27.65 6.35
N LYS A 210 -3.03 26.44 6.57
CA LYS A 210 -3.16 25.70 7.83
C LYS A 210 -1.81 25.14 8.28
N ASP A 211 -1.61 25.12 9.58
CA ASP A 211 -0.45 24.43 10.19
C ASP A 211 -0.72 22.94 10.31
N VAL A 212 -0.63 22.23 9.18
CA VAL A 212 -0.79 20.78 9.05
C VAL A 212 0.52 20.13 8.61
N SER A 213 0.70 18.84 8.86
CA SER A 213 1.88 18.08 8.42
C SER A 213 1.57 16.58 8.38
N ILE A 214 2.37 15.84 7.61
CA ILE A 214 2.31 14.39 7.59
C ILE A 214 2.79 13.82 8.93
N LEU A 215 3.92 14.30 9.44
CA LEU A 215 4.48 13.82 10.69
C LEU A 215 4.01 14.67 11.90
N ARG A 216 4.12 14.06 13.07
CA ARG A 216 3.75 14.72 14.33
C ARG A 216 4.90 14.60 15.32
N ASP A 217 5.25 15.72 15.96
CA ASP A 217 6.11 15.75 17.13
C ASP A 217 5.28 15.51 18.40
N ARG A 218 5.72 14.58 19.23
CA ARG A 218 5.08 14.22 20.51
C ARG A 218 6.05 14.18 21.68
N THR A 219 7.22 14.78 21.52
CA THR A 219 8.32 14.71 22.50
C THR A 219 7.99 15.38 23.82
N ASP A 220 7.14 16.40 23.81
CA ASP A 220 6.69 17.13 25.02
C ASP A 220 5.29 16.69 25.53
N GLY A 221 4.81 15.53 25.10
CA GLY A 221 3.48 15.02 25.44
C GLY A 221 2.33 15.68 24.70
N LYS A 222 2.62 16.70 23.85
CA LYS A 222 1.63 17.34 22.99
C LYS A 222 1.87 16.95 21.53
N SER A 223 0.80 16.69 20.80
CA SER A 223 0.90 16.38 19.37
C SER A 223 0.95 17.66 18.53
N LYS A 224 2.13 18.02 18.02
CA LYS A 224 2.35 19.19 17.17
C LYS A 224 2.67 18.78 15.74
N PRO A 225 2.35 19.60 14.71
CA PRO A 225 2.84 19.37 13.36
C PRO A 225 4.38 19.33 13.32
N LEU A 226 4.90 18.35 12.58
CA LEU A 226 6.32 18.25 12.26
C LEU A 226 6.45 18.13 10.75
N THR A 227 6.81 19.20 10.08
CA THR A 227 6.95 19.20 8.62
C THR A 227 8.11 18.33 8.19
N LEU A 228 8.05 17.79 6.96
CA LEU A 228 9.16 17.02 6.39
C LEU A 228 10.46 17.83 6.36
N LYS A 229 10.40 19.14 6.11
CA LYS A 229 11.56 20.03 6.22
C LYS A 229 12.17 20.02 7.62
N ALA A 230 11.36 20.29 8.64
CA ALA A 230 11.85 20.31 10.02
C ALA A 230 12.34 18.93 10.48
N PHE A 231 11.69 17.85 10.01
CA PHE A 231 12.14 16.48 10.27
C PHE A 231 13.50 16.20 9.65
N ARG A 232 13.72 16.56 8.37
CA ARG A 232 15.02 16.41 7.70
C ARG A 232 16.13 17.17 8.44
N GLU A 233 15.88 18.42 8.84
CA GLU A 233 16.83 19.23 9.59
C GLU A 233 17.22 18.59 10.93
N ARG A 234 16.26 17.99 11.66
CA ARG A 234 16.54 17.22 12.89
C ARG A 234 17.38 15.98 12.62
N VAL A 235 17.05 15.19 11.61
CA VAL A 235 17.84 13.99 11.25
C VAL A 235 19.27 14.38 10.89
N GLN A 236 19.45 15.41 10.08
CA GLN A 236 20.78 15.92 9.68
C GLN A 236 21.60 16.47 10.86
N ALA A 237 20.94 17.02 11.88
CA ALA A 237 21.56 17.48 13.11
C ALA A 237 21.85 16.32 14.12
N GLY A 238 21.53 15.06 13.77
CA GLY A 238 21.69 13.91 14.66
C GLY A 238 20.74 13.90 15.85
N LEU A 239 19.67 14.68 15.79
CA LEU A 239 18.64 14.72 16.83
C LEU A 239 17.67 13.58 16.61
N ALA A 240 17.73 12.53 17.44
CA ALA A 240 16.76 11.43 17.40
C ALA A 240 15.34 11.97 17.58
N VAL A 241 14.44 11.63 16.68
CA VAL A 241 13.01 11.90 16.85
C VAL A 241 12.36 10.57 17.24
N PRO A 242 12.07 10.32 18.54
CA PRO A 242 11.45 9.08 18.96
C PRO A 242 10.10 8.91 18.26
N GLY A 243 10.00 7.91 17.39
CA GLY A 243 8.74 7.53 16.75
C GLY A 243 7.97 6.59 17.67
N LEU A 244 6.79 6.99 18.11
CA LEU A 244 5.92 6.15 18.95
C LEU A 244 5.29 4.97 18.19
N PHE A 245 5.48 4.86 16.86
CA PHE A 245 4.83 3.88 15.97
C PHE A 245 5.75 3.37 14.86
N ASP A 246 6.96 2.95 15.21
CA ASP A 246 7.87 2.29 14.26
C ASP A 246 7.42 0.87 13.86
N GLY A 247 6.30 0.39 14.38
CA GLY A 247 5.81 -0.98 14.22
C GLY A 247 4.74 -1.21 13.16
N MET A 248 4.23 -0.20 12.47
CA MET A 248 3.25 -0.44 11.39
C MET A 248 3.94 -0.76 10.07
N THR A 249 4.36 -2.01 9.90
CA THR A 249 5.03 -2.51 8.69
C THR A 249 4.08 -3.00 7.59
N GLY A 250 2.79 -3.13 7.86
CA GLY A 250 1.80 -3.66 6.92
C GLY A 250 1.16 -2.58 6.03
N CYS A 251 0.95 -2.89 4.74
CA CYS A 251 0.15 -2.05 3.87
C CYS A 251 -1.35 -2.17 4.21
N SER A 252 -1.99 -1.07 4.59
CA SER A 252 -3.41 -1.01 4.91
C SER A 252 -4.31 -0.59 3.74
N CYS A 253 -3.76 -0.48 2.53
CA CYS A 253 -4.43 0.14 1.38
C CYS A 253 -5.81 -0.44 1.01
N PHE A 254 -6.07 -1.71 1.28
CA PHE A 254 -7.35 -2.37 1.03
C PHE A 254 -8.12 -2.72 2.32
N ALA A 255 -7.56 -2.47 3.50
CA ALA A 255 -8.08 -2.96 4.78
C ALA A 255 -8.78 -1.90 5.64
N ASP A 256 -8.53 -0.61 5.40
CA ASP A 256 -9.04 0.44 6.26
C ASP A 256 -10.50 0.79 5.99
N SER A 257 -11.18 1.25 7.04
CA SER A 257 -12.57 1.66 6.99
C SER A 257 -12.77 2.91 6.14
N ASP A 258 -13.65 2.85 5.14
CA ASP A 258 -14.31 4.05 4.66
C ASP A 258 -15.34 4.43 5.72
N PRO A 259 -15.44 5.70 6.12
CA PRO A 259 -16.62 6.13 6.86
C PRO A 259 -17.85 5.89 5.98
N ALA A 260 -18.90 5.37 6.59
CA ALA A 260 -20.17 5.05 5.95
C ALA A 260 -20.79 6.28 5.27
#